data_a9454b90eedd25e138289957a8a08292
#
_entry.id   a9454b90eedd25e138289957a8a08292
#
_cell.length_a   1.000
_cell.length_b   1.000
_cell.length_c   1.000
_cell.angle_alpha   90.00
_cell.angle_beta   90.00
_cell.angle_gamma   90.00
#
_symmetry.space_group_name_H-M   'P 1'
#
loop_
_entity.id
_entity.type
_entity.pdbx_description
1 polymer ?
#
loop_
_entity_poly.entity_id
_entity_poly.type
_entity_poly.pdbx_seq_one_letter_code
_entity_poly.pdbx_strand_id
1 'polypeptide(L)'
;MAFGCGEKKVATDTPVERGKYLVTITGCHDCHTPKLEGPGGKPVLDEKRLLAGHPGQAPYPSWTPDDMKQRNAMALTNPMLTAWAGPWGVSFAINLTPDKETGIAEWSEQNFIQSMRTGKHQGQPNGRDILPPMPWEGFKVMTDDDLKAMFAYLRSIAPVKNQVPLPLLQGGAAPEAKP
;
A
#
# COMPACT_ATOMS: atom_id res chain seq x y z
N MET A 1 -25.04 9.75 47.74
CA MET A 1 -25.05 10.18 46.35
C MET A 1 -24.28 9.16 45.55
N ALA A 2 -24.97 8.31 44.77
CA ALA A 2 -24.33 7.29 43.94
C ALA A 2 -24.01 7.89 42.57
N PHE A 3 -22.77 8.03 42.24
CA PHE A 3 -22.32 8.37 40.88
C PHE A 3 -22.54 7.16 39.98
N GLY A 4 -23.60 7.18 39.19
CA GLY A 4 -23.82 6.20 38.14
C GLY A 4 -22.78 6.42 37.05
N CYS A 5 -21.82 5.51 36.94
CA CYS A 5 -20.93 5.38 35.80
C CYS A 5 -21.78 4.90 34.62
N GLY A 6 -22.26 5.82 33.78
CA GLY A 6 -22.95 5.45 32.56
C GLY A 6 -21.94 4.76 31.61
N GLU A 7 -22.08 3.45 31.43
CA GLU A 7 -21.39 2.73 30.36
C GLU A 7 -21.78 3.40 29.04
N LYS A 8 -20.84 4.13 28.42
CA LYS A 8 -20.96 4.50 27.03
C LYS A 8 -21.01 3.19 26.25
N LYS A 9 -22.19 2.85 25.72
CA LYS A 9 -22.32 1.83 24.68
C LYS A 9 -21.35 2.22 23.57
N VAL A 10 -20.23 1.51 23.48
CA VAL A 10 -19.34 1.59 22.31
C VAL A 10 -20.20 1.09 21.15
N ALA A 11 -20.56 2.01 20.24
CA ALA A 11 -21.19 1.60 18.99
C ALA A 11 -20.23 0.60 18.36
N THR A 12 -20.71 -0.61 18.07
CA THR A 12 -19.91 -1.61 17.36
C THR A 12 -19.72 -1.08 15.95
N ASP A 13 -18.50 -0.62 15.66
CA ASP A 13 -18.13 -0.16 14.33
C ASP A 13 -18.51 -1.24 13.30
N THR A 14 -19.08 -0.81 12.18
CA THR A 14 -19.25 -1.73 11.06
C THR A 14 -17.88 -2.23 10.58
N PRO A 15 -17.78 -3.40 9.93
CA PRO A 15 -16.51 -3.87 9.38
C PRO A 15 -15.82 -2.82 8.48
N VAL A 16 -16.59 -2.03 7.73
CA VAL A 16 -16.06 -0.96 6.87
C VAL A 16 -15.49 0.20 7.69
N GLU A 17 -16.17 0.63 8.75
CA GLU A 17 -15.68 1.70 9.66
C GLU A 17 -14.42 1.26 10.40
N ARG A 18 -14.42 0.03 10.93
CA ARG A 18 -13.24 -0.58 11.54
C ARG A 18 -12.08 -0.67 10.54
N GLY A 19 -12.37 -1.11 9.32
CA GLY A 19 -11.37 -1.20 8.24
C GLY A 19 -10.79 0.15 7.86
N LYS A 20 -11.64 1.19 7.74
CA LYS A 20 -11.19 2.56 7.50
C LYS A 20 -10.23 3.03 8.58
N TYR A 21 -10.59 2.83 9.84
CA TYR A 21 -9.73 3.17 10.97
C TYR A 21 -8.38 2.46 10.87
N LEU A 22 -8.38 1.14 10.65
CA LEU A 22 -7.15 0.34 10.55
C LEU A 22 -6.28 0.78 9.38
N VAL A 23 -6.83 0.92 8.17
CA VAL A 23 -6.10 1.40 6.98
C VAL A 23 -5.47 2.78 7.23
N THR A 24 -6.13 3.63 8.00
CA THR A 24 -5.62 4.95 8.35
C THR A 24 -4.46 4.86 9.36
N ILE A 25 -4.65 4.17 10.48
CA ILE A 25 -3.63 4.14 11.55
C ILE A 25 -2.41 3.29 11.21
N THR A 26 -2.55 2.32 10.30
CA THR A 26 -1.42 1.51 9.83
C THR A 26 -0.64 2.17 8.68
N GLY A 27 -1.00 3.40 8.30
CA GLY A 27 -0.24 4.20 7.34
C GLY A 27 -0.35 3.73 5.88
N CYS A 28 -1.39 2.99 5.48
CA CYS A 28 -1.54 2.53 4.09
C CYS A 28 -1.50 3.70 3.09
N HIS A 29 -2.07 4.85 3.47
CA HIS A 29 -2.05 6.07 2.65
C HIS A 29 -0.65 6.64 2.45
N ASP A 30 0.32 6.35 3.33
CA ASP A 30 1.67 6.92 3.24
C ASP A 30 2.39 6.49 1.97
N CYS A 31 2.17 5.26 1.53
CA CYS A 31 2.75 4.71 0.30
C CYS A 31 1.72 4.53 -0.83
N HIS A 32 0.47 4.15 -0.51
CA HIS A 32 -0.52 3.77 -1.51
C HIS A 32 -1.37 4.94 -2.03
N THR A 33 -1.25 6.14 -1.45
CA THR A 33 -1.89 7.36 -2.00
C THR A 33 -0.85 8.31 -2.54
N PRO A 34 -0.91 8.70 -3.83
CA PRO A 34 -0.03 9.72 -4.39
C PRO A 34 -0.13 11.03 -3.63
N LYS A 35 0.92 11.83 -3.63
CA LYS A 35 0.94 13.16 -3.01
C LYS A 35 1.01 14.22 -4.09
N LEU A 36 0.36 15.33 -3.82
CA LEU A 36 0.45 16.58 -4.56
C LEU A 36 1.29 17.58 -3.74
N GLU A 37 1.83 18.56 -4.41
CA GLU A 37 2.45 19.69 -3.73
C GLU A 37 1.36 20.56 -3.11
N GLY A 38 1.36 20.67 -1.80
CA GLY A 38 0.45 21.48 -1.03
C GLY A 38 1.07 22.85 -0.63
N PRO A 39 0.39 23.62 0.21
CA PRO A 39 0.85 24.91 0.66
C PRO A 39 2.24 24.85 1.29
N GLY A 40 3.13 25.75 0.85
CA GLY A 40 4.51 25.81 1.35
C GLY A 40 5.38 24.61 0.96
N GLY A 41 5.06 23.92 -0.14
CA GLY A 41 5.81 22.77 -0.64
C GLY A 41 5.61 21.48 0.17
N LYS A 42 4.66 21.45 1.11
CA LYS A 42 4.37 20.24 1.91
C LYS A 42 3.56 19.24 1.10
N PRO A 43 3.90 17.95 1.11
CA PRO A 43 3.11 16.94 0.43
C PRO A 43 1.74 16.78 1.09
N VAL A 44 0.67 16.76 0.28
CA VAL A 44 -0.70 16.47 0.69
C VAL A 44 -1.22 15.28 -0.09
N LEU A 45 -2.13 14.50 0.49
CA LEU A 45 -2.72 13.36 -0.20
C LEU A 45 -3.54 13.82 -1.42
N ASP A 46 -3.41 13.10 -2.53
CA ASP A 46 -4.30 13.27 -3.67
C ASP A 46 -5.63 12.57 -3.37
N GLU A 47 -6.62 13.34 -2.94
CA GLU A 47 -7.94 12.82 -2.56
C GLU A 47 -8.69 12.15 -3.74
N LYS A 48 -8.34 12.47 -4.98
CA LYS A 48 -8.93 11.83 -6.16
C LYS A 48 -8.33 10.46 -6.46
N ARG A 49 -7.17 10.15 -5.87
CA ARG A 49 -6.42 8.91 -6.09
C ARG A 49 -6.07 8.21 -4.76
N LEU A 50 -6.97 8.30 -3.78
CA LEU A 50 -6.78 7.60 -2.50
C LEU A 50 -6.55 6.10 -2.74
N LEU A 51 -5.45 5.58 -2.20
CA LEU A 51 -5.06 4.18 -2.26
C LEU A 51 -4.89 3.62 -3.69
N ALA A 52 -4.76 4.49 -4.70
CA ALA A 52 -4.59 4.08 -6.10
C ALA A 52 -3.16 3.64 -6.46
N GLY A 53 -2.22 3.72 -5.53
CA GLY A 53 -0.83 3.29 -5.75
C GLY A 53 0.01 4.29 -6.53
N HIS A 54 1.16 3.82 -7.03
CA HIS A 54 2.07 4.63 -7.84
C HIS A 54 1.42 4.99 -9.19
N PRO A 55 1.35 6.28 -9.58
CA PRO A 55 0.82 6.66 -10.88
C PRO A 55 1.72 6.10 -11.99
N GLY A 56 1.14 5.33 -12.93
CA GLY A 56 1.89 4.52 -13.89
C GLY A 56 2.91 5.28 -14.77
N GLN A 57 2.69 6.60 -14.95
CA GLN A 57 3.59 7.47 -15.73
C GLN A 57 4.46 8.38 -14.84
N ALA A 58 4.36 8.27 -13.50
CA ALA A 58 5.13 9.12 -12.62
C ALA A 58 6.60 8.67 -12.56
N PRO A 59 7.54 9.61 -12.39
CA PRO A 59 8.95 9.26 -12.23
C PRO A 59 9.18 8.48 -10.93
N TYR A 60 10.15 7.59 -11.00
CA TYR A 60 10.61 6.80 -9.86
C TYR A 60 12.14 6.90 -9.72
N PRO A 61 12.70 6.65 -8.53
CA PRO A 61 14.13 6.74 -8.34
C PRO A 61 14.85 5.62 -9.11
N SER A 62 15.90 5.98 -9.80
CA SER A 62 16.91 5.02 -10.25
C SER A 62 17.87 4.74 -9.10
N TRP A 63 18.43 3.53 -9.08
CA TRP A 63 19.36 3.13 -8.04
C TRP A 63 20.49 2.27 -8.61
N THR A 64 21.71 2.61 -8.21
CA THR A 64 22.88 1.75 -8.40
C THR A 64 23.52 1.43 -7.05
N PRO A 65 24.27 0.33 -6.91
CA PRO A 65 25.01 0.03 -5.69
C PRO A 65 25.94 1.18 -5.25
N ASP A 66 26.55 1.88 -6.21
CA ASP A 66 27.45 3.00 -5.94
C ASP A 66 26.70 4.24 -5.43
N ASP A 67 25.52 4.56 -5.97
CA ASP A 67 24.68 5.64 -5.46
C ASP A 67 24.35 5.45 -3.99
N MET A 68 23.98 4.24 -3.60
CA MET A 68 23.62 3.93 -2.22
C MET A 68 24.79 4.04 -1.27
N LYS A 69 25.96 3.54 -1.68
CA LYS A 69 27.19 3.63 -0.89
C LYS A 69 27.62 5.07 -0.69
N GLN A 70 27.60 5.88 -1.75
CA GLN A 70 27.98 7.30 -1.68
C GLN A 70 27.01 8.10 -0.81
N ARG A 71 25.73 7.79 -0.83
CA ARG A 71 24.67 8.49 -0.06
C ARG A 71 24.52 7.96 1.36
N ASN A 72 25.20 6.88 1.74
CA ASN A 72 25.00 6.16 3.00
C ASN A 72 23.51 5.89 3.26
N ALA A 73 22.79 5.43 2.23
CA ALA A 73 21.34 5.26 2.24
C ALA A 73 20.98 3.78 2.00
N MET A 74 19.92 3.30 2.68
CA MET A 74 19.38 1.95 2.47
C MET A 74 18.36 1.91 1.34
N ALA A 75 17.66 3.02 1.11
CA ALA A 75 16.65 3.15 0.07
C ALA A 75 16.50 4.59 -0.38
N LEU A 76 16.02 4.77 -1.60
CA LEU A 76 15.61 6.05 -2.16
C LEU A 76 14.12 5.98 -2.50
N THR A 77 13.43 7.11 -2.44
CA THR A 77 12.02 7.19 -2.79
C THR A 77 11.74 8.42 -3.66
N ASN A 78 10.64 8.37 -4.40
CA ASN A 78 10.12 9.56 -5.08
C ASN A 78 9.40 10.50 -4.09
N PRO A 79 9.16 11.78 -4.43
CA PRO A 79 8.48 12.72 -3.53
C PRO A 79 7.07 12.31 -3.12
N MET A 80 6.42 11.44 -3.90
CA MET A 80 5.09 10.90 -3.60
C MET A 80 5.10 9.73 -2.63
N LEU A 81 6.28 9.19 -2.27
CA LEU A 81 6.45 7.99 -1.45
C LEU A 81 5.76 6.73 -2.02
N THR A 82 5.59 6.68 -3.33
CA THR A 82 4.88 5.59 -4.02
C THR A 82 5.78 4.65 -4.81
N ALA A 83 7.07 5.02 -4.98
CA ALA A 83 8.09 4.21 -5.62
C ALA A 83 9.37 4.24 -4.78
N TRP A 84 10.01 3.09 -4.61
CA TRP A 84 11.16 2.90 -3.74
C TRP A 84 12.24 2.07 -4.44
N ALA A 85 13.48 2.53 -4.37
CA ALA A 85 14.62 1.83 -4.91
C ALA A 85 15.61 1.44 -3.81
N GLY A 86 16.13 0.23 -3.87
CA GLY A 86 17.06 -0.32 -2.87
C GLY A 86 17.75 -1.59 -3.36
N PRO A 87 18.37 -2.37 -2.45
CA PRO A 87 19.06 -3.60 -2.81
C PRO A 87 18.18 -4.66 -3.52
N TRP A 88 16.87 -4.54 -3.40
CA TRP A 88 15.89 -5.40 -4.07
C TRP A 88 15.57 -4.98 -5.50
N GLY A 89 16.02 -3.82 -5.93
CA GLY A 89 15.61 -3.16 -7.18
C GLY A 89 14.65 -2.01 -6.93
N VAL A 90 13.60 -1.88 -7.77
CA VAL A 90 12.56 -0.84 -7.62
C VAL A 90 11.22 -1.50 -7.35
N SER A 91 10.57 -1.09 -6.26
CA SER A 91 9.22 -1.48 -5.89
C SER A 91 8.25 -0.31 -6.05
N PHE A 92 7.01 -0.61 -6.38
CA PHE A 92 5.93 0.35 -6.55
C PHE A 92 4.75 -0.02 -5.65
N ALA A 93 4.17 0.97 -4.99
CA ALA A 93 2.94 0.78 -4.23
C ALA A 93 1.80 0.41 -5.19
N ILE A 94 1.18 -0.74 -4.97
CA ILE A 94 0.12 -1.25 -5.85
C ILE A 94 -1.18 -0.47 -5.66
N ASN A 95 -2.07 -0.55 -6.65
CA ASN A 95 -3.43 -0.03 -6.59
C ASN A 95 -4.27 -0.91 -5.65
N LEU A 96 -4.67 -0.37 -4.51
CA LEU A 96 -5.52 -1.04 -3.50
C LEU A 96 -7.01 -0.73 -3.67
N THR A 97 -7.40 0.06 -4.68
CA THR A 97 -8.82 0.33 -4.98
C THR A 97 -9.48 -0.89 -5.63
N PRO A 98 -10.82 -1.02 -5.56
CA PRO A 98 -11.54 -2.12 -6.17
C PRO A 98 -11.74 -1.95 -7.68
N ASP A 99 -10.73 -1.43 -8.39
CA ASP A 99 -10.73 -1.38 -9.85
C ASP A 99 -10.54 -2.79 -10.43
N LYS A 100 -11.35 -3.13 -11.43
CA LYS A 100 -11.40 -4.50 -11.99
C LYS A 100 -10.15 -4.88 -12.80
N GLU A 101 -9.53 -3.91 -13.44
CA GLU A 101 -8.42 -4.17 -14.35
C GLU A 101 -7.07 -3.97 -13.66
N THR A 102 -6.98 -2.99 -12.76
CA THR A 102 -5.70 -2.51 -12.24
C THR A 102 -5.58 -2.56 -10.73
N GLY A 103 -6.68 -2.86 -10.02
CA GLY A 103 -6.75 -2.87 -8.57
C GLY A 103 -6.98 -4.27 -7.98
N ILE A 104 -7.66 -4.30 -6.83
CA ILE A 104 -7.88 -5.54 -6.07
C ILE A 104 -9.30 -6.11 -6.23
N ALA A 105 -10.07 -5.70 -7.26
CA ALA A 105 -11.45 -6.18 -7.43
C ALA A 105 -11.56 -7.70 -7.51
N GLU A 106 -10.59 -8.35 -8.16
CA GLU A 106 -10.58 -9.81 -8.35
C GLU A 106 -9.94 -10.58 -7.19
N TRP A 107 -9.45 -9.86 -6.16
CA TRP A 107 -8.94 -10.52 -4.97
C TRP A 107 -10.08 -11.01 -4.09
N SER A 108 -9.93 -12.21 -3.56
CA SER A 108 -10.77 -12.68 -2.47
C SER A 108 -10.25 -12.12 -1.13
N GLU A 109 -11.11 -12.14 -0.12
CA GLU A 109 -10.72 -11.84 1.27
C GLU A 109 -9.53 -12.73 1.69
N GLN A 110 -9.56 -14.01 1.33
CA GLN A 110 -8.49 -14.94 1.64
C GLN A 110 -7.17 -14.57 0.93
N ASN A 111 -7.21 -14.10 -0.32
CA ASN A 111 -6.01 -13.60 -0.98
C ASN A 111 -5.36 -12.44 -0.22
N PHE A 112 -6.18 -11.50 0.28
CA PHE A 112 -5.69 -10.38 1.06
C PHE A 112 -5.06 -10.84 2.39
N ILE A 113 -5.77 -11.68 3.15
CA ILE A 113 -5.28 -12.23 4.42
C ILE A 113 -3.96 -12.98 4.19
N GLN A 114 -3.91 -13.88 3.22
CA GLN A 114 -2.70 -14.66 2.94
C GLN A 114 -1.55 -13.79 2.46
N SER A 115 -1.80 -12.69 1.74
CA SER A 115 -0.75 -11.73 1.40
C SER A 115 -0.09 -11.15 2.64
N MET A 116 -0.89 -10.78 3.66
CA MET A 116 -0.40 -10.25 4.92
C MET A 116 0.26 -11.32 5.81
N ARG A 117 -0.17 -12.59 5.72
CA ARG A 117 0.40 -13.69 6.50
C ARG A 117 1.74 -14.18 5.97
N THR A 118 1.88 -14.23 4.65
CA THR A 118 3.00 -14.92 3.97
C THR A 118 3.98 -13.97 3.29
N GLY A 119 3.62 -12.71 3.11
CA GLY A 119 4.42 -11.76 2.31
C GLY A 119 4.45 -12.09 0.82
N LYS A 120 3.51 -12.91 0.33
CA LYS A 120 3.40 -13.24 -1.08
C LYS A 120 2.30 -12.43 -1.76
N HIS A 121 2.57 -11.95 -2.96
CA HIS A 121 1.58 -11.23 -3.77
C HIS A 121 0.34 -12.09 -4.00
N GLN A 122 -0.84 -11.55 -3.71
CA GLN A 122 -2.13 -12.26 -3.73
C GLN A 122 -2.20 -13.50 -2.82
N GLY A 123 -1.28 -13.64 -1.86
CA GLY A 123 -1.21 -14.82 -1.00
C GLY A 123 -0.91 -16.11 -1.76
N GLN A 124 -0.45 -16.03 -3.01
CA GLN A 124 -0.15 -17.20 -3.84
C GLN A 124 1.18 -17.84 -3.39
N PRO A 125 1.24 -19.17 -3.11
CA PRO A 125 2.47 -19.83 -2.67
C PRO A 125 3.66 -19.61 -3.59
N ASN A 126 3.41 -19.60 -4.91
CA ASN A 126 4.41 -19.35 -5.95
C ASN A 126 4.43 -17.89 -6.42
N GLY A 127 3.69 -16.99 -5.73
CA GLY A 127 3.67 -15.57 -6.01
C GLY A 127 5.01 -14.91 -5.67
N ARG A 128 5.31 -13.78 -6.33
CA ARG A 128 6.48 -12.99 -5.97
C ARG A 128 6.37 -12.49 -4.53
N ASP A 129 7.51 -12.22 -3.93
CA ASP A 129 7.54 -11.59 -2.61
C ASP A 129 6.97 -10.16 -2.65
N ILE A 130 6.34 -9.75 -1.57
CA ILE A 130 6.04 -8.35 -1.31
C ILE A 130 7.37 -7.68 -0.96
N LEU A 131 7.75 -6.70 -1.78
CA LEU A 131 9.05 -6.05 -1.67
C LEU A 131 9.06 -4.94 -0.62
N PRO A 132 10.23 -4.64 -0.05
CA PRO A 132 10.38 -3.45 0.78
C PRO A 132 9.96 -2.17 0.02
N PRO A 133 9.48 -1.13 0.74
CA PRO A 133 9.42 -1.01 2.19
C PRO A 133 8.09 -1.50 2.81
N MET A 134 7.23 -2.22 2.08
CA MET A 134 5.94 -2.67 2.64
C MET A 134 6.16 -3.51 3.92
N PRO A 135 5.67 -3.05 5.10
CA PRO A 135 5.97 -3.69 6.39
C PRO A 135 4.98 -4.83 6.70
N TRP A 136 4.81 -5.76 5.76
CA TRP A 136 3.84 -6.85 5.87
C TRP A 136 4.09 -7.75 7.09
N GLU A 137 5.34 -7.86 7.54
CA GLU A 137 5.71 -8.61 8.76
C GLU A 137 5.01 -8.06 9.99
N GLY A 138 4.78 -6.75 10.05
CA GLY A 138 4.00 -6.12 11.11
C GLY A 138 2.52 -6.48 11.02
N PHE A 139 2.00 -6.62 9.82
CA PHE A 139 0.58 -6.93 9.61
C PHE A 139 0.23 -8.41 9.82
N LYS A 140 1.20 -9.31 9.68
CA LYS A 140 0.96 -10.75 9.88
C LYS A 140 0.48 -11.12 11.28
N VAL A 141 0.65 -10.25 12.27
CA VAL A 141 0.20 -10.49 13.65
C VAL A 141 -1.20 -9.93 13.94
N MET A 142 -1.80 -9.20 13.00
CA MET A 142 -3.18 -8.72 13.13
C MET A 142 -4.16 -9.88 13.19
N THR A 143 -5.29 -9.69 13.84
CA THR A 143 -6.37 -10.69 13.83
C THR A 143 -6.95 -10.86 12.42
N ASP A 144 -7.55 -12.01 12.15
CA ASP A 144 -8.24 -12.21 10.87
C ASP A 144 -9.42 -11.25 10.72
N ASP A 145 -10.12 -10.93 11.80
CA ASP A 145 -11.25 -10.00 11.78
C ASP A 145 -10.80 -8.57 11.43
N ASP A 146 -9.63 -8.12 11.91
CA ASP A 146 -9.05 -6.84 11.52
C ASP A 146 -8.62 -6.83 10.04
N LEU A 147 -8.00 -7.89 9.56
CA LEU A 147 -7.63 -8.00 8.14
C LEU A 147 -8.86 -8.07 7.23
N LYS A 148 -9.92 -8.78 7.63
CA LYS A 148 -11.22 -8.79 6.93
C LYS A 148 -11.85 -7.39 6.90
N ALA A 149 -11.82 -6.69 8.03
CA ALA A 149 -12.33 -5.32 8.10
C ALA A 149 -11.56 -4.38 7.16
N MET A 150 -10.23 -4.45 7.13
CA MET A 150 -9.41 -3.69 6.18
C MET A 150 -9.81 -4.00 4.73
N PHE A 151 -9.94 -5.27 4.38
CA PHE A 151 -10.35 -5.66 3.04
C PHE A 151 -11.76 -5.18 2.70
N ALA A 152 -12.72 -5.26 3.64
CA ALA A 152 -14.07 -4.75 3.46
C ALA A 152 -14.08 -3.24 3.15
N TYR A 153 -13.26 -2.46 3.85
CA TYR A 153 -13.09 -1.04 3.55
C TYR A 153 -12.47 -0.81 2.16
N LEU A 154 -11.39 -1.49 1.82
CA LEU A 154 -10.74 -1.36 0.51
C LEU A 154 -11.69 -1.72 -0.65
N ARG A 155 -12.62 -2.64 -0.42
CA ARG A 155 -13.66 -3.02 -1.37
C ARG A 155 -14.82 -2.00 -1.45
N SER A 156 -14.97 -1.14 -0.47
CA SER A 156 -16.06 -0.15 -0.37
C SER A 156 -15.73 1.22 -0.96
N ILE A 157 -14.44 1.52 -1.19
CA ILE A 157 -14.02 2.81 -1.74
C ILE A 157 -14.23 2.88 -3.25
N ALA A 158 -14.19 4.11 -3.81
CA ALA A 158 -14.31 4.30 -5.24
C ALA A 158 -13.16 3.64 -6.02
N PRO A 159 -13.43 2.90 -7.10
CA PRO A 159 -12.39 2.35 -7.95
C PRO A 159 -11.66 3.46 -8.71
N VAL A 160 -10.34 3.33 -8.80
CA VAL A 160 -9.49 4.23 -9.58
C VAL A 160 -8.68 3.38 -10.56
N LYS A 161 -8.90 3.58 -11.86
CA LYS A 161 -8.09 2.90 -12.88
C LYS A 161 -6.68 3.50 -12.91
N ASN A 162 -5.69 2.72 -12.47
CA ASN A 162 -4.29 3.11 -12.45
C ASN A 162 -3.40 1.87 -12.61
N GLN A 163 -2.79 1.74 -13.78
CA GLN A 163 -1.85 0.66 -14.07
C GLN A 163 -0.50 0.96 -13.44
N VAL A 164 -0.23 0.34 -12.30
CA VAL A 164 1.06 0.43 -11.61
C VAL A 164 2.10 -0.41 -12.35
N PRO A 165 3.34 0.08 -12.56
CA PRO A 165 4.40 -0.71 -13.18
C PRO A 165 4.73 -1.97 -12.37
N LEU A 166 5.22 -3.00 -13.06
CA LEU A 166 5.79 -4.16 -12.38
C LEU A 166 7.10 -3.78 -11.68
N PRO A 167 7.41 -4.41 -10.54
CA PRO A 167 8.69 -4.19 -9.87
C PRO A 167 9.88 -4.48 -10.79
N LEU A 168 10.92 -3.67 -10.70
CA LEU A 168 12.19 -3.88 -11.39
C LEU A 168 13.15 -4.57 -10.41
N LEU A 169 13.32 -5.89 -10.54
CA LEU A 169 14.19 -6.64 -9.65
C LEU A 169 15.66 -6.43 -10.02
N GLN A 170 16.55 -6.43 -9.02
CA GLN A 170 17.99 -6.34 -9.26
C GLN A 170 18.47 -7.55 -10.08
N GLY A 171 19.16 -7.29 -11.18
CA GLY A 171 19.60 -8.34 -12.12
C GLY A 171 18.56 -8.77 -13.17
N GLY A 172 17.35 -8.25 -13.11
CA GLY A 172 16.34 -8.40 -14.15
C GLY A 172 16.42 -7.27 -15.18
N ALA A 173 16.30 -7.58 -16.46
CA ALA A 173 16.12 -6.56 -17.49
C ALA A 173 14.86 -5.77 -17.18
N ALA A 174 14.93 -4.43 -17.29
CA ALA A 174 13.73 -3.59 -17.22
C ALA A 174 12.72 -4.09 -18.25
N PRO A 175 11.43 -4.24 -17.92
CA PRO A 175 10.43 -4.55 -18.92
C PRO A 175 10.45 -3.42 -19.95
N GLU A 176 10.65 -3.78 -21.21
CA GLU A 176 10.58 -2.82 -22.31
C GLU A 176 9.23 -2.10 -22.22
N ALA A 177 9.27 -0.77 -22.19
CA ALA A 177 8.08 0.04 -22.31
C ALA A 177 7.43 -0.33 -23.66
N LYS A 178 6.27 -0.97 -23.63
CA LYS A 178 5.49 -1.16 -24.86
C LYS A 178 5.08 0.22 -25.39
N PRO A 179 5.29 0.46 -26.69
CA PRO A 179 4.94 1.71 -27.35
C PRO A 179 3.44 2.03 -27.25
#